data_26f0f371cd453ff4556b1527dde72810
#
_entry.id   26f0f371cd453ff4556b1527dde72810
#
_cell.length_a   1.000
_cell.length_b   1.000
_cell.length_c   1.000
_cell.angle_alpha   90.00
_cell.angle_beta   90.00
_cell.angle_gamma   90.00
#
_symmetry.space_group_name_H-M   'P 1'
#
loop_
_entity.id
_entity.type
_entity.pdbx_description
1 polymer ?
#
loop_
_entity_poly.entity_id
_entity_poly.type
_entity_poly.pdbx_seq_one_letter_code
_entity_poly.pdbx_strand_id
1 'polypeptide(L)'
;EHKRKLLFNIGKYNATVVKGKKQYADLEYVRKKAKNIKWKVMENLDKYLIEFETNFTANGGKVIWANDEKEAQQEILKILQKKEARMVVKAKSMATEEIHLNEFLGEHNIESVETDLGEYIQQLDGEAPYHIVTPAMHKSKDDVAKLFNEKLGTDLNLTAQELTLVARKNLRQKYVQADVGFSGANFILPDIGGIAVTENEGNGRLSTSFPKTHIVVVG
;
A
#
# COMPACT_ATOMS: atom_id res chain seq x y z
N GLU A 1 -1.79 21.14 19.40
CA GLU A 1 -2.13 19.74 19.69
C GLU A 1 -1.58 18.81 18.62
N HIS A 2 -1.88 19.03 17.35
CA HIS A 2 -1.42 18.26 16.19
C HIS A 2 0.11 18.02 16.19
N LYS A 3 0.91 19.10 16.26
CA LYS A 3 2.38 19.04 16.35
C LYS A 3 2.87 18.17 17.51
N ARG A 4 2.20 18.21 18.68
CA ARG A 4 2.56 17.39 19.85
C ARG A 4 2.35 15.90 19.59
N LYS A 5 1.23 15.52 18.94
CA LYS A 5 0.94 14.13 18.57
C LYS A 5 1.97 13.62 17.57
N LEU A 6 2.31 14.40 16.56
CA LEU A 6 3.35 14.07 15.58
C LEU A 6 4.72 13.84 16.23
N LEU A 7 5.18 14.77 17.05
CA LEU A 7 6.49 14.67 17.73
C LEU A 7 6.57 13.44 18.66
N PHE A 8 5.49 13.13 19.37
CA PHE A 8 5.43 11.94 20.23
C PHE A 8 5.57 10.63 19.42
N ASN A 9 4.84 10.50 18.31
CA ASN A 9 4.88 9.32 17.46
C ASN A 9 6.21 9.20 16.70
N ILE A 10 6.78 10.31 16.21
CA ILE A 10 8.14 10.34 15.62
C ILE A 10 9.20 9.90 16.64
N GLY A 11 9.08 10.31 17.90
CA GLY A 11 9.99 9.86 18.96
C GLY A 11 9.97 8.34 19.15
N LYS A 12 8.80 7.73 19.18
CA LYS A 12 8.64 6.26 19.25
C LYS A 12 9.22 5.57 18.02
N TYR A 13 8.93 6.10 16.83
CA TYR A 13 9.45 5.60 15.57
C TYR A 13 10.98 5.60 15.57
N ASN A 14 11.61 6.72 15.91
CA ASN A 14 13.07 6.85 15.97
C ASN A 14 13.70 5.86 16.96
N ALA A 15 13.10 5.65 18.13
CA ALA A 15 13.56 4.66 19.10
C ALA A 15 13.53 3.23 18.51
N THR A 16 12.48 2.88 17.79
CA THR A 16 12.36 1.61 17.10
C THR A 16 13.41 1.45 15.99
N VAL A 17 13.68 2.51 15.21
CA VAL A 17 14.73 2.53 14.19
C VAL A 17 16.10 2.28 14.79
N VAL A 18 16.43 2.93 15.93
CA VAL A 18 17.68 2.72 16.64
C VAL A 18 17.84 1.26 17.08
N LYS A 19 16.74 0.67 17.61
CA LYS A 19 16.74 -0.75 17.99
C LYS A 19 16.94 -1.66 16.76
N GLY A 20 16.24 -1.38 15.66
CA GLY A 20 16.35 -2.14 14.41
C GLY A 20 17.75 -2.13 13.83
N LYS A 21 18.43 -0.98 13.83
CA LYS A 21 19.82 -0.85 13.35
C LYS A 21 20.80 -1.72 14.10
N LYS A 22 20.58 -2.00 15.38
CA LYS A 22 21.43 -2.86 16.22
C LYS A 22 21.41 -4.35 15.83
N GLN A 23 20.50 -4.76 14.95
CA GLN A 23 20.44 -6.14 14.45
C GLN A 23 21.59 -6.47 13.48
N TYR A 24 22.25 -5.44 12.92
CA TYR A 24 23.35 -5.61 11.99
C TYR A 24 24.68 -5.51 12.73
N ALA A 25 25.56 -6.50 12.56
CA ALA A 25 26.92 -6.47 13.10
C ALA A 25 27.75 -5.31 12.52
N ASP A 26 27.60 -5.05 11.22
CA ASP A 26 28.17 -3.91 10.52
C ASP A 26 27.14 -3.31 9.55
N LEU A 27 26.41 -2.30 10.02
CA LEU A 27 25.38 -1.61 9.25
C LEU A 27 25.97 -0.88 8.04
N GLU A 28 27.15 -0.27 8.18
CA GLU A 28 27.76 0.50 7.09
C GLU A 28 28.22 -0.41 5.94
N TYR A 29 28.74 -1.59 6.25
CA TYR A 29 29.03 -2.59 5.23
C TYR A 29 27.78 -3.01 4.46
N VAL A 30 26.68 -3.31 5.17
CA VAL A 30 25.40 -3.71 4.54
C VAL A 30 24.84 -2.58 3.67
N ARG A 31 24.91 -1.33 4.12
CA ARG A 31 24.49 -0.15 3.35
C ARG A 31 25.32 0.03 2.08
N LYS A 32 26.65 -0.13 2.16
CA LYS A 32 27.54 -0.08 0.97
C LYS A 32 27.18 -1.17 -0.03
N LYS A 33 26.94 -2.39 0.44
CA LYS A 33 26.52 -3.51 -0.41
C LYS A 33 25.20 -3.21 -1.11
N ALA A 34 24.19 -2.73 -0.38
CA ALA A 34 22.90 -2.33 -0.96
C ALA A 34 23.04 -1.19 -1.99
N LYS A 35 23.88 -0.19 -1.68
CA LYS A 35 24.18 0.91 -2.62
C LYS A 35 24.80 0.38 -3.92
N ASN A 36 25.76 -0.51 -3.83
CA ASN A 36 26.42 -1.08 -5.02
C ASN A 36 25.46 -1.91 -5.87
N ILE A 37 24.55 -2.67 -5.25
CA ILE A 37 23.51 -3.41 -5.96
C ILE A 37 22.60 -2.44 -6.72
N LYS A 38 22.09 -1.40 -6.05
CA LYS A 38 21.22 -0.39 -6.69
C LYS A 38 21.94 0.35 -7.82
N TRP A 39 23.22 0.71 -7.61
CA TRP A 39 24.02 1.36 -8.63
C TRP A 39 24.13 0.48 -9.89
N LYS A 40 24.50 -0.80 -9.72
CA LYS A 40 24.58 -1.77 -10.81
C LYS A 40 23.26 -1.92 -11.57
N VAL A 41 22.14 -1.91 -10.86
CA VAL A 41 20.81 -1.97 -11.48
C VAL A 41 20.56 -0.72 -12.32
N MET A 42 20.85 0.46 -11.79
CA MET A 42 20.64 1.73 -12.51
C MET A 42 21.50 1.85 -13.77
N GLU A 43 22.73 1.34 -13.73
CA GLU A 43 23.62 1.32 -14.93
C GLU A 43 23.17 0.33 -16.03
N ASN A 44 22.27 -0.60 -15.71
CA ASN A 44 21.79 -1.64 -16.61
C ASN A 44 20.26 -1.81 -16.51
N LEU A 45 19.55 -0.71 -16.30
CA LEU A 45 18.12 -0.75 -15.98
C LEU A 45 17.30 -1.39 -17.11
N ASP A 46 17.60 -1.06 -18.35
CA ASP A 46 16.99 -1.62 -19.56
C ASP A 46 17.11 -3.15 -19.58
N LYS A 47 18.29 -3.67 -19.31
CA LYS A 47 18.52 -5.12 -19.25
C LYS A 47 17.65 -5.79 -18.19
N TYR A 48 17.62 -5.26 -16.98
CA TYR A 48 16.84 -5.84 -15.88
C TYR A 48 15.33 -5.72 -16.10
N LEU A 49 14.86 -4.65 -16.75
CA LEU A 49 13.44 -4.52 -17.08
C LEU A 49 13.02 -5.51 -18.16
N ILE A 50 13.82 -5.72 -19.20
CA ILE A 50 13.58 -6.73 -20.25
C ILE A 50 13.58 -8.15 -19.64
N GLU A 51 14.55 -8.45 -18.78
CA GLU A 51 14.64 -9.74 -18.09
C GLU A 51 13.40 -9.97 -17.18
N PHE A 52 13.00 -8.95 -16.44
CA PHE A 52 11.77 -9.01 -15.61
C PHE A 52 10.54 -9.27 -16.46
N GLU A 53 10.29 -8.50 -17.51
CA GLU A 53 9.12 -8.66 -18.38
C GLU A 53 9.08 -10.04 -19.01
N THR A 54 10.23 -10.52 -19.49
CA THR A 54 10.35 -11.86 -20.09
C THR A 54 9.95 -12.94 -19.10
N ASN A 55 10.55 -12.95 -17.90
CA ASN A 55 10.32 -13.98 -16.91
C ASN A 55 8.93 -13.84 -16.25
N PHE A 56 8.45 -12.62 -15.99
CA PHE A 56 7.12 -12.37 -15.44
C PHE A 56 6.02 -12.84 -16.40
N THR A 57 6.20 -12.60 -17.69
CA THR A 57 5.25 -13.04 -18.73
C THR A 57 5.30 -14.57 -18.90
N ALA A 58 6.46 -15.18 -18.83
CA ALA A 58 6.61 -16.64 -18.84
C ALA A 58 5.90 -17.31 -17.65
N ASN A 59 5.83 -16.62 -16.51
CA ASN A 59 5.09 -17.05 -15.32
C ASN A 59 3.56 -16.80 -15.43
N GLY A 60 3.07 -16.28 -16.55
CA GLY A 60 1.64 -16.01 -16.78
C GLY A 60 1.19 -14.60 -16.36
N GLY A 61 2.11 -13.74 -15.94
CA GLY A 61 1.85 -12.34 -15.67
C GLY A 61 1.72 -11.52 -16.97
N LYS A 62 1.32 -10.26 -16.82
CA LYS A 62 1.28 -9.28 -17.90
C LYS A 62 1.93 -7.99 -17.44
N VAL A 63 2.93 -7.52 -18.15
CA VAL A 63 3.52 -6.20 -17.95
C VAL A 63 2.84 -5.20 -18.89
N ILE A 64 2.51 -4.04 -18.36
CA ILE A 64 1.95 -2.92 -19.12
C ILE A 64 2.80 -1.70 -18.79
N TRP A 65 3.36 -1.10 -19.82
CA TRP A 65 4.14 0.12 -19.72
C TRP A 65 3.22 1.33 -19.83
N ALA A 66 3.44 2.32 -19.00
CA ALA A 66 2.75 3.61 -19.05
C ALA A 66 3.79 4.73 -18.94
N ASN A 67 3.67 5.75 -19.77
CA ASN A 67 4.62 6.87 -19.82
C ASN A 67 4.29 7.95 -18.77
N ASP A 68 3.03 8.01 -18.35
CA ASP A 68 2.55 8.99 -17.40
C ASP A 68 1.34 8.47 -16.59
N GLU A 69 0.89 9.30 -15.65
CA GLU A 69 -0.25 9.05 -14.79
C GLU A 69 -1.52 8.71 -15.58
N LYS A 70 -1.81 9.49 -16.63
CA LYS A 70 -3.05 9.33 -17.41
C LYS A 70 -3.07 8.00 -18.18
N GLU A 71 -1.93 7.64 -18.77
CA GLU A 71 -1.81 6.37 -19.46
C GLU A 71 -1.95 5.20 -18.48
N ALA A 72 -1.31 5.29 -17.29
CA ALA A 72 -1.44 4.28 -16.25
C ALA A 72 -2.89 4.12 -15.78
N GLN A 73 -3.59 5.22 -15.51
CA GLN A 73 -5.00 5.22 -15.13
C GLN A 73 -5.88 4.57 -16.20
N GLN A 74 -5.67 4.91 -17.48
CA GLN A 74 -6.45 4.36 -18.59
C GLN A 74 -6.22 2.85 -18.79
N GLU A 75 -4.98 2.38 -18.68
CA GLU A 75 -4.69 0.95 -18.78
C GLU A 75 -5.29 0.17 -17.61
N ILE A 76 -5.24 0.72 -16.39
CA ILE A 76 -5.92 0.15 -15.22
C ILE A 76 -7.43 0.07 -15.47
N LEU A 77 -8.06 1.16 -15.94
CA LEU A 77 -9.49 1.21 -16.21
C LEU A 77 -9.92 0.16 -17.24
N LYS A 78 -9.14 -0.03 -18.32
CA LYS A 78 -9.41 -1.09 -19.31
C LYS A 78 -9.45 -2.48 -18.68
N ILE A 79 -8.52 -2.76 -17.74
CA ILE A 79 -8.50 -4.04 -17.03
C ILE A 79 -9.76 -4.17 -16.17
N LEU A 80 -10.09 -3.13 -15.39
CA LEU A 80 -11.25 -3.14 -14.49
C LEU A 80 -12.56 -3.30 -15.25
N GLN A 81 -12.74 -2.60 -16.37
CA GLN A 81 -13.90 -2.73 -17.24
C GLN A 81 -14.03 -4.14 -17.83
N LYS A 82 -12.92 -4.72 -18.30
CA LYS A 82 -12.89 -6.10 -18.80
C LYS A 82 -13.28 -7.13 -17.74
N LYS A 83 -13.04 -6.80 -16.46
CA LYS A 83 -13.38 -7.65 -15.30
C LYS A 83 -14.76 -7.33 -14.73
N GLU A 84 -15.45 -6.31 -15.28
CA GLU A 84 -16.71 -5.78 -14.74
C GLU A 84 -16.58 -5.41 -13.26
N ALA A 85 -15.38 -4.94 -12.88
CA ALA A 85 -15.04 -4.66 -11.50
C ALA A 85 -15.83 -3.46 -10.97
N ARG A 86 -16.45 -3.62 -9.80
CA ARG A 86 -17.18 -2.57 -9.08
C ARG A 86 -16.48 -2.15 -7.80
N MET A 87 -15.64 -3.03 -7.25
CA MET A 87 -14.92 -2.79 -6.02
C MET A 87 -13.50 -3.32 -6.11
N VAL A 88 -12.56 -2.51 -5.65
CA VAL A 88 -11.17 -2.90 -5.51
C VAL A 88 -10.70 -2.73 -4.07
N VAL A 89 -9.76 -3.58 -3.63
CA VAL A 89 -9.04 -3.41 -2.36
C VAL A 89 -7.59 -3.08 -2.65
N LYS A 90 -7.04 -2.13 -1.89
CA LYS A 90 -5.68 -1.65 -2.07
C LYS A 90 -4.84 -1.89 -0.83
N ALA A 91 -3.70 -2.54 -1.02
CA ALA A 91 -2.62 -2.46 -0.05
C ALA A 91 -1.92 -1.10 -0.18
N LYS A 92 -1.37 -0.61 0.93
CA LYS A 92 -0.65 0.66 0.97
C LYS A 92 0.36 0.78 -0.18
N SER A 93 0.21 1.81 -1.01
CA SER A 93 1.08 2.05 -2.16
C SER A 93 1.17 3.53 -2.49
N MET A 94 2.36 4.11 -2.36
CA MET A 94 2.60 5.50 -2.78
C MET A 94 2.43 5.67 -4.29
N ALA A 95 2.81 4.67 -5.10
CA ALA A 95 2.65 4.75 -6.54
C ALA A 95 1.18 4.89 -6.98
N THR A 96 0.24 4.26 -6.27
CA THR A 96 -1.20 4.44 -6.56
C THR A 96 -1.72 5.81 -6.13
N GLU A 97 -1.11 6.44 -5.10
CA GLU A 97 -1.45 7.80 -4.70
C GLU A 97 -0.89 8.84 -5.67
N GLU A 98 0.36 8.65 -6.13
CA GLU A 98 1.01 9.53 -7.10
C GLU A 98 0.23 9.63 -8.42
N ILE A 99 -0.45 8.56 -8.81
CA ILE A 99 -1.35 8.55 -9.98
C ILE A 99 -2.81 8.85 -9.62
N HIS A 100 -3.11 9.41 -8.46
CA HIS A 100 -4.46 9.78 -8.02
C HIS A 100 -5.53 8.71 -8.28
N LEU A 101 -5.17 7.43 -8.04
CA LEU A 101 -5.99 6.30 -8.46
C LEU A 101 -7.36 6.25 -7.77
N ASN A 102 -7.46 6.66 -6.49
CA ASN A 102 -8.73 6.62 -5.75
C ASN A 102 -9.76 7.58 -6.34
N GLU A 103 -9.35 8.80 -6.63
CA GLU A 103 -10.18 9.85 -7.24
C GLU A 103 -10.64 9.40 -8.64
N PHE A 104 -9.68 8.93 -9.44
CA PHE A 104 -9.96 8.44 -10.79
C PHE A 104 -10.95 7.27 -10.81
N LEU A 105 -10.81 6.29 -9.92
CA LEU A 105 -11.76 5.18 -9.81
C LEU A 105 -13.14 5.63 -9.35
N GLY A 106 -13.20 6.59 -8.42
CA GLY A 106 -14.45 7.20 -7.95
C GLY A 106 -15.24 7.86 -9.08
N GLU A 107 -14.57 8.58 -9.99
CA GLU A 107 -15.18 9.18 -11.18
C GLU A 107 -15.78 8.14 -12.13
N HIS A 108 -15.29 6.90 -12.08
CA HIS A 108 -15.77 5.79 -12.90
C HIS A 108 -16.72 4.84 -12.14
N ASN A 109 -17.23 5.26 -10.96
CA ASN A 109 -18.14 4.48 -10.12
C ASN A 109 -17.55 3.12 -9.67
N ILE A 110 -16.26 3.06 -9.44
CA ILE A 110 -15.56 1.90 -8.89
C ILE A 110 -15.16 2.23 -7.45
N GLU A 111 -15.67 1.47 -6.49
CA GLU A 111 -15.32 1.64 -5.07
C GLU A 111 -13.87 1.21 -4.84
N SER A 112 -13.02 2.12 -4.35
CA SER A 112 -11.66 1.83 -3.92
C SER A 112 -11.59 1.79 -2.40
N VAL A 113 -11.11 0.69 -1.84
CA VAL A 113 -11.04 0.47 -0.38
C VAL A 113 -9.58 0.35 0.06
N GLU A 114 -9.12 1.28 0.87
CA GLU A 114 -7.83 1.21 1.53
C GLU A 114 -7.84 0.16 2.64
N THR A 115 -6.80 -0.66 2.72
CA THR A 115 -6.76 -1.80 3.64
C THR A 115 -5.66 -1.71 4.71
N ASP A 116 -4.70 -0.80 4.58
CA ASP A 116 -3.84 -0.37 5.69
C ASP A 116 -4.70 0.36 6.73
N LEU A 117 -4.56 0.03 8.01
CA LEU A 117 -5.41 0.60 9.07
C LEU A 117 -5.36 2.13 9.09
N GLY A 118 -4.18 2.71 8.93
CA GLY A 118 -4.01 4.16 8.94
C GLY A 118 -4.65 4.81 7.72
N GLU A 119 -4.48 4.23 6.53
CA GLU A 119 -5.10 4.73 5.29
C GLU A 119 -6.62 4.53 5.31
N TYR A 120 -7.11 3.42 5.84
CA TYR A 120 -8.55 3.19 6.05
C TYR A 120 -9.18 4.25 6.96
N ILE A 121 -8.51 4.61 8.06
CA ILE A 121 -8.95 5.69 8.96
C ILE A 121 -9.02 7.03 8.21
N GLN A 122 -8.00 7.35 7.40
CA GLN A 122 -7.98 8.58 6.62
C GLN A 122 -9.07 8.60 5.53
N GLN A 123 -9.25 7.48 4.85
CA GLN A 123 -10.31 7.34 3.85
C GLN A 123 -11.71 7.55 4.46
N LEU A 124 -11.97 7.01 5.65
CA LEU A 124 -13.22 7.23 6.38
C LEU A 124 -13.43 8.70 6.77
N ASP A 125 -12.36 9.40 7.11
CA ASP A 125 -12.41 10.82 7.50
C ASP A 125 -12.41 11.78 6.31
N GLY A 126 -12.09 11.28 5.11
CA GLY A 126 -11.96 12.09 3.90
C GLY A 126 -10.70 12.95 3.86
N GLU A 127 -9.66 12.56 4.60
CA GLU A 127 -8.36 13.24 4.65
C GLU A 127 -7.31 12.51 3.82
N ALA A 128 -6.35 13.27 3.28
CA ALA A 128 -5.16 12.68 2.65
C ALA A 128 -4.23 12.06 3.71
N PRO A 129 -3.62 10.88 3.43
CA PRO A 129 -2.73 10.22 4.38
C PRO A 129 -1.34 10.90 4.48
N TYR A 130 -0.72 10.82 5.66
CA TYR A 130 0.65 11.28 5.89
C TYR A 130 1.66 10.20 5.52
N HIS A 131 1.90 9.98 4.24
CA HIS A 131 2.68 8.85 3.74
C HIS A 131 4.14 8.78 4.21
N ILE A 132 4.81 9.92 4.42
CA ILE A 132 6.23 9.98 4.78
C ILE A 132 6.51 9.31 6.12
N VAL A 133 5.52 9.23 7.01
CA VAL A 133 5.70 8.65 8.35
C VAL A 133 4.74 7.49 8.57
N THR A 134 3.51 7.77 8.95
CA THR A 134 2.41 6.79 9.04
C THR A 134 1.09 7.52 8.73
N PRO A 135 0.17 6.92 7.98
CA PRO A 135 -0.99 7.62 7.42
C PRO A 135 -1.80 8.43 8.43
N ALA A 136 -2.14 7.86 9.59
CA ALA A 136 -2.98 8.48 10.62
C ALA A 136 -2.20 9.01 11.84
N MET A 137 -0.94 9.40 11.68
CA MET A 137 -0.03 9.75 12.78
C MET A 137 -0.53 10.94 13.66
N HIS A 138 -1.33 11.82 13.10
CA HIS A 138 -1.88 13.00 13.78
C HIS A 138 -3.15 12.68 14.59
N LYS A 139 -3.75 11.49 14.43
CA LYS A 139 -4.94 11.08 15.17
C LYS A 139 -4.57 10.35 16.46
N SER A 140 -5.29 10.65 17.51
CA SER A 140 -5.25 9.88 18.77
C SER A 140 -6.27 8.74 18.74
N LYS A 141 -6.18 7.81 19.70
CA LYS A 141 -7.19 6.77 19.90
C LYS A 141 -8.59 7.36 20.00
N ASP A 142 -8.75 8.48 20.72
CA ASP A 142 -10.05 9.11 20.94
C ASP A 142 -10.59 9.77 19.69
N ASP A 143 -9.72 10.33 18.81
CA ASP A 143 -10.13 10.84 17.51
C ASP A 143 -10.67 9.70 16.62
N VAL A 144 -9.97 8.56 16.61
CA VAL A 144 -10.42 7.37 15.88
C VAL A 144 -11.73 6.81 16.42
N ALA A 145 -11.90 6.78 17.76
CA ALA A 145 -13.13 6.32 18.38
C ALA A 145 -14.34 7.19 17.99
N LYS A 146 -14.16 8.51 17.95
CA LYS A 146 -15.19 9.46 17.48
C LYS A 146 -15.53 9.22 15.99
N LEU A 147 -14.51 9.11 15.14
CA LEU A 147 -14.70 8.85 13.72
C LEU A 147 -15.45 7.53 13.47
N PHE A 148 -15.07 6.46 14.17
CA PHE A 148 -15.74 5.17 14.02
C PHE A 148 -17.18 5.20 14.59
N ASN A 149 -17.43 5.97 15.65
CA ASN A 149 -18.79 6.20 16.13
C ASN A 149 -19.64 6.90 15.06
N GLU A 150 -19.14 7.98 14.47
CA GLU A 150 -19.85 8.76 13.46
C GLU A 150 -20.07 7.97 12.16
N LYS A 151 -19.07 7.25 11.68
CA LYS A 151 -19.11 6.58 10.36
C LYS A 151 -19.60 5.13 10.44
N LEU A 152 -19.38 4.44 11.55
CA LEU A 152 -19.64 3.01 11.70
C LEU A 152 -20.62 2.68 12.83
N GLY A 153 -21.08 3.67 13.60
CA GLY A 153 -22.04 3.50 14.71
C GLY A 153 -21.50 2.73 15.90
N THR A 154 -20.20 2.82 16.18
CA THR A 154 -19.56 2.11 17.30
C THR A 154 -19.65 2.88 18.61
N ASP A 155 -19.39 2.21 19.77
CA ASP A 155 -19.26 2.88 21.06
C ASP A 155 -18.00 3.78 21.08
N LEU A 156 -18.12 4.93 21.76
CA LEU A 156 -17.03 5.90 21.94
C LEU A 156 -15.93 5.41 22.90
N ASN A 157 -16.27 4.47 23.81
CA ASN A 157 -15.38 4.02 24.87
C ASN A 157 -14.50 2.81 24.48
N LEU A 158 -14.48 2.46 23.20
CA LEU A 158 -13.68 1.32 22.72
C LEU A 158 -12.17 1.55 22.97
N THR A 159 -11.52 0.48 23.38
CA THR A 159 -10.05 0.42 23.45
C THR A 159 -9.44 0.43 22.05
N ALA A 160 -8.14 0.72 21.93
CA ALA A 160 -7.43 0.66 20.65
C ALA A 160 -7.52 -0.73 19.99
N GLN A 161 -7.52 -1.79 20.81
CA GLN A 161 -7.64 -3.16 20.31
C GLN A 161 -9.04 -3.42 19.75
N GLU A 162 -10.09 -2.97 20.42
CA GLU A 162 -11.48 -3.11 19.96
C GLU A 162 -11.73 -2.30 18.69
N LEU A 163 -11.18 -1.09 18.56
CA LEU A 163 -11.24 -0.30 17.34
C LEU A 163 -10.56 -1.04 16.17
N THR A 164 -9.42 -1.67 16.41
CA THR A 164 -8.76 -2.51 15.41
C THR A 164 -9.63 -3.70 14.98
N LEU A 165 -10.34 -4.33 15.93
CA LEU A 165 -11.27 -5.42 15.61
C LEU A 165 -12.48 -4.95 14.79
N VAL A 166 -12.98 -3.73 15.02
CA VAL A 166 -14.03 -3.11 14.19
C VAL A 166 -13.54 -2.95 12.75
N ALA A 167 -12.37 -2.33 12.55
CA ALA A 167 -11.77 -2.18 11.22
C ALA A 167 -11.57 -3.55 10.54
N ARG A 168 -11.02 -4.53 11.26
CA ARG A 168 -10.84 -5.91 10.77
C ARG A 168 -12.16 -6.54 10.30
N LYS A 169 -13.24 -6.37 11.07
CA LYS A 169 -14.57 -6.93 10.73
C LYS A 169 -15.10 -6.31 9.43
N ASN A 170 -14.98 -5.00 9.29
CA ASN A 170 -15.44 -4.29 8.10
C ASN A 170 -14.60 -4.64 6.86
N LEU A 171 -13.27 -4.60 6.98
CA LEU A 171 -12.37 -4.89 5.87
C LEU A 171 -12.44 -6.36 5.43
N ARG A 172 -12.75 -7.29 6.35
CA ARG A 172 -12.90 -8.71 5.99
C ARG A 172 -13.91 -8.92 4.86
N GLN A 173 -15.04 -8.25 4.93
CA GLN A 173 -16.08 -8.36 3.90
C GLN A 173 -15.60 -7.76 2.58
N LYS A 174 -14.89 -6.62 2.66
CA LYS A 174 -14.32 -5.94 1.47
C LYS A 174 -13.32 -6.83 0.74
N TYR A 175 -12.41 -7.51 1.46
CA TYR A 175 -11.48 -8.48 0.84
C TYR A 175 -12.19 -9.59 0.10
N VAL A 176 -13.25 -10.16 0.67
CA VAL A 176 -13.98 -11.28 0.08
C VAL A 176 -14.80 -10.85 -1.15
N GLN A 177 -15.30 -9.62 -1.15
CA GLN A 177 -16.16 -9.08 -2.20
C GLN A 177 -15.40 -8.38 -3.32
N ALA A 178 -14.14 -8.02 -3.10
CA ALA A 178 -13.35 -7.28 -4.08
C ALA A 178 -13.11 -8.07 -5.36
N ASP A 179 -13.32 -7.42 -6.49
CA ASP A 179 -13.08 -7.97 -7.82
C ASP A 179 -11.59 -7.99 -8.17
N VAL A 180 -10.87 -6.94 -7.76
CA VAL A 180 -9.45 -6.74 -8.04
C VAL A 180 -8.72 -6.25 -6.80
N GLY A 181 -7.50 -6.73 -6.61
CA GLY A 181 -6.60 -6.26 -5.58
C GLY A 181 -5.45 -5.44 -6.17
N PHE A 182 -5.06 -4.39 -5.45
CA PHE A 182 -3.93 -3.54 -5.81
C PHE A 182 -2.83 -3.61 -4.77
N SER A 183 -1.59 -3.53 -5.23
CA SER A 183 -0.43 -3.24 -4.39
C SER A 183 0.61 -2.43 -5.16
N GLY A 184 1.56 -1.86 -4.43
CA GLY A 184 2.86 -1.52 -5.00
C GLY A 184 3.81 -2.71 -4.94
N ALA A 185 5.08 -2.47 -5.25
CA ALA A 185 6.16 -3.42 -5.00
C ALA A 185 7.34 -2.68 -4.36
N ASN A 186 7.96 -3.31 -3.34
CA ASN A 186 9.21 -2.81 -2.80
C ASN A 186 10.39 -3.18 -3.70
N PHE A 187 10.28 -4.33 -4.38
CA PHE A 187 11.26 -4.78 -5.36
C PHE A 187 10.57 -5.56 -6.48
N ILE A 188 11.07 -5.37 -7.69
CA ILE A 188 10.88 -6.31 -8.80
C ILE A 188 12.10 -7.24 -8.85
N LEU A 189 11.88 -8.50 -9.15
CA LEU A 189 12.89 -9.57 -9.13
C LEU A 189 13.05 -10.14 -10.55
N PRO A 190 14.00 -9.59 -11.34
CA PRO A 190 14.10 -9.93 -12.75
C PRO A 190 14.37 -11.41 -13.02
N ASP A 191 15.28 -12.00 -12.27
CA ASP A 191 15.76 -13.38 -12.45
C ASP A 191 14.67 -14.44 -12.29
N ILE A 192 13.67 -14.17 -11.46
CA ILE A 192 12.55 -15.09 -11.22
C ILE A 192 11.22 -14.58 -11.79
N GLY A 193 11.20 -13.40 -12.38
CA GLY A 193 9.95 -12.77 -12.85
C GLY A 193 8.91 -12.63 -11.72
N GLY A 194 9.32 -12.03 -10.61
CA GLY A 194 8.49 -11.89 -9.42
C GLY A 194 8.52 -10.50 -8.83
N ILE A 195 7.65 -10.26 -7.85
CA ILE A 195 7.64 -9.03 -7.04
C ILE A 195 7.81 -9.37 -5.57
N ALA A 196 8.42 -8.47 -4.81
CA ALA A 196 8.49 -8.56 -3.37
C ALA A 196 7.77 -7.37 -2.72
N VAL A 197 6.89 -7.67 -1.78
CA VAL A 197 6.15 -6.70 -0.98
C VAL A 197 6.46 -6.93 0.49
N THR A 198 6.87 -5.87 1.18
CA THR A 198 7.07 -5.90 2.63
C THR A 198 5.76 -5.53 3.31
N GLU A 199 5.30 -6.34 4.23
CA GLU A 199 4.09 -6.08 5.00
C GLU A 199 4.29 -6.33 6.50
N ASN A 200 3.40 -5.79 7.32
CA ASN A 200 3.39 -5.99 8.78
C ASN A 200 2.00 -6.27 9.35
N GLU A 201 0.92 -5.96 8.65
CA GLU A 201 -0.46 -6.07 9.11
C GLU A 201 -1.23 -7.24 8.47
N GLY A 202 -0.69 -7.85 7.44
CA GLY A 202 -1.35 -8.89 6.65
C GLY A 202 -2.31 -8.34 5.57
N ASN A 203 -2.51 -7.04 5.50
CA ASN A 203 -3.36 -6.38 4.51
C ASN A 203 -2.83 -6.57 3.08
N GLY A 204 -1.52 -6.46 2.87
CA GLY A 204 -0.88 -6.73 1.58
C GLY A 204 -1.18 -8.12 1.08
N ARG A 205 -0.98 -9.13 1.93
CA ARG A 205 -1.30 -10.53 1.61
C ARG A 205 -2.77 -10.74 1.28
N LEU A 206 -3.68 -10.17 2.06
CA LEU A 206 -5.11 -10.33 1.83
C LEU A 206 -5.55 -9.64 0.55
N SER A 207 -5.07 -8.42 0.28
CA SER A 207 -5.38 -7.68 -0.95
C SER A 207 -4.88 -8.38 -2.21
N THR A 208 -3.78 -9.14 -2.12
CA THR A 208 -3.18 -9.84 -3.27
C THR A 208 -3.67 -11.28 -3.43
N SER A 209 -4.27 -11.89 -2.40
CA SER A 209 -4.61 -13.32 -2.40
C SER A 209 -6.11 -13.61 -2.52
N PHE A 210 -6.99 -12.72 -2.03
CA PHE A 210 -8.44 -12.92 -2.12
C PHE A 210 -8.99 -12.61 -3.51
N PRO A 211 -8.71 -11.44 -4.11
CA PRO A 211 -9.17 -11.15 -5.46
C PRO A 211 -8.51 -12.06 -6.50
N LYS A 212 -9.27 -12.41 -7.55
CA LYS A 212 -8.76 -13.25 -8.64
C LYS A 212 -7.79 -12.52 -9.57
N THR A 213 -7.77 -11.22 -9.53
CA THR A 213 -6.88 -10.37 -10.33
C THR A 213 -6.11 -9.47 -9.38
N HIS A 214 -4.80 -9.43 -9.52
CA HIS A 214 -3.93 -8.54 -8.77
C HIS A 214 -3.22 -7.61 -9.75
N ILE A 215 -3.30 -6.31 -9.50
CA ILE A 215 -2.60 -5.27 -10.25
C ILE A 215 -1.54 -4.66 -9.33
N VAL A 216 -0.31 -4.61 -9.82
CA VAL A 216 0.82 -3.99 -9.13
C VAL A 216 1.21 -2.72 -9.86
N VAL A 217 1.23 -1.59 -9.16
CA VAL A 217 1.69 -0.32 -9.71
C VAL A 217 3.10 -0.06 -9.20
N VAL A 218 4.02 0.15 -10.14
CA VAL A 218 5.45 0.38 -9.86
C VAL A 218 5.87 1.62 -10.62
N GLY A 219 6.54 2.56 -9.93
CA GLY A 219 7.13 3.76 -10.53
C GLY A 219 8.62 3.61 -10.75
#